data_52f1bdb9a1174a5392d7d66069feaf24
#
_entry.id   52f1bdb9a1174a5392d7d66069feaf24
#
_cell.length_a   1.000
_cell.length_b   1.000
_cell.length_c   1.000
_cell.angle_alpha   90.00
_cell.angle_beta   90.00
_cell.angle_gamma   90.00
#
_symmetry.space_group_name_H-M   'P 1'
#
loop_
_entity.id
_entity.type
_entity.pdbx_description
1 polymer ?
#
loop_
_entity_poly.entity_id
_entity_poly.type
_entity_poly.pdbx_seq_one_letter_code
_entity_poly.pdbx_strand_id
1 'polypeptide(L)'
;LAIMVRQNVDWSSDSNTIKRELAFVEAYLSLQKYRFGERLSYQINAQEDCQNILVPKLTITTFVENACVHGIEAKSFPGWIFVRVYTENDALCMEIEDTGGGMDEAEVERIQDRMRNASLKMLKEKGRVGMVNTCLRIRMMTEDTAQFSVEAEPVKGTLVSIRFPLNKAIRAE
;
A
#
# COMPACT_ATOMS: atom_id res chain seq x y z
N LEU A 1 3.61 17.90 -14.97
CA LEU A 1 4.41 16.79 -15.48
C LEU A 1 3.71 15.44 -15.32
N ALA A 2 3.14 15.15 -14.13
CA ALA A 2 2.44 13.88 -13.86
C ALA A 2 1.24 13.67 -14.80
N ILE A 3 0.47 14.70 -15.08
CA ILE A 3 -0.67 14.64 -16.01
C ILE A 3 -0.20 14.30 -17.42
N MET A 4 0.87 14.95 -17.90
CA MET A 4 1.43 14.68 -19.22
C MET A 4 1.97 13.25 -19.34
N VAL A 5 2.63 12.77 -18.31
CA VAL A 5 3.17 11.39 -18.27
C VAL A 5 2.02 10.39 -18.31
N ARG A 6 0.94 10.62 -17.55
CA ARG A 6 -0.23 9.73 -17.54
C ARG A 6 -0.86 9.59 -18.92
N GLN A 7 -0.97 10.68 -19.68
CA GLN A 7 -1.56 10.67 -21.02
C GLN A 7 -0.77 9.79 -22.02
N ASN A 8 0.52 9.60 -21.75
CA ASN A 8 1.42 8.86 -22.63
C ASN A 8 1.75 7.45 -22.10
N VAL A 9 1.25 7.07 -20.93
CA VAL A 9 1.54 5.77 -20.31
C VAL A 9 0.37 4.82 -20.55
N ASP A 10 0.68 3.64 -21.05
CA ASP A 10 -0.28 2.53 -21.11
C ASP A 10 -0.30 1.81 -19.76
N TRP A 11 -1.27 2.16 -18.94
CA TRP A 11 -1.43 1.56 -17.61
C TRP A 11 -1.91 0.11 -17.64
N SER A 12 -2.40 -0.39 -18.80
CA SER A 12 -2.89 -1.77 -18.90
C SER A 12 -1.77 -2.80 -18.72
N SER A 13 -0.54 -2.48 -19.15
CA SER A 13 0.62 -3.38 -19.02
C SER A 13 1.31 -3.27 -17.66
N ASP A 14 1.19 -2.12 -16.97
CA ASP A 14 1.86 -1.84 -15.69
C ASP A 14 0.92 -1.88 -14.50
N SER A 15 -0.31 -2.34 -14.70
CA SER A 15 -1.35 -2.38 -13.68
C SER A 15 -1.88 -3.80 -13.48
N ASN A 16 -2.42 -4.03 -12.30
CA ASN A 16 -3.26 -5.18 -12.00
C ASN A 16 -4.59 -4.70 -11.47
N THR A 17 -5.63 -5.52 -11.61
CA THR A 17 -6.86 -5.30 -10.86
C THR A 17 -6.59 -5.51 -9.37
N ILE A 18 -7.38 -4.85 -8.52
CA ILE A 18 -7.32 -5.09 -7.07
C ILE A 18 -7.51 -6.57 -6.77
N LYS A 19 -8.44 -7.24 -7.46
CA LYS A 19 -8.64 -8.69 -7.29
C LYS A 19 -7.34 -9.48 -7.47
N ARG A 20 -6.56 -9.16 -8.52
CA ARG A 20 -5.30 -9.85 -8.81
C ARG A 20 -4.22 -9.49 -7.80
N GLU A 21 -4.15 -8.22 -7.38
CA GLU A 21 -3.25 -7.78 -6.31
C GLU A 21 -3.51 -8.54 -5.02
N LEU A 22 -4.78 -8.70 -4.65
CA LEU A 22 -5.16 -9.43 -3.43
C LEU A 22 -4.85 -10.92 -3.52
N ALA A 23 -4.90 -11.53 -4.71
CA ALA A 23 -4.46 -12.91 -4.91
C ALA A 23 -2.95 -13.06 -4.62
N PHE A 24 -2.13 -12.11 -5.07
CA PHE A 24 -0.70 -12.09 -4.73
C PHE A 24 -0.44 -11.87 -3.24
N VAL A 25 -1.20 -10.96 -2.63
CA VAL A 25 -1.12 -10.69 -1.18
C VAL A 25 -1.46 -11.95 -0.39
N GLU A 26 -2.54 -12.66 -0.75
CA GLU A 26 -2.91 -13.92 -0.12
C GLU A 26 -1.79 -14.96 -0.21
N ALA A 27 -1.21 -15.13 -1.40
CA ALA A 27 -0.10 -16.06 -1.60
C ALA A 27 1.12 -15.67 -0.75
N TYR A 28 1.46 -14.39 -0.73
CA TYR A 28 2.57 -13.87 0.08
C TYR A 28 2.34 -14.09 1.57
N LEU A 29 1.16 -13.72 2.09
CA LEU A 29 0.84 -13.86 3.51
C LEU A 29 0.74 -15.33 3.94
N SER A 30 0.26 -16.22 3.06
CA SER A 30 0.26 -17.65 3.32
C SER A 30 1.68 -18.20 3.52
N LEU A 31 2.65 -17.75 2.70
CA LEU A 31 4.05 -18.11 2.86
C LEU A 31 4.64 -17.55 4.17
N GLN A 32 4.33 -16.31 4.50
CA GLN A 32 4.77 -15.69 5.75
C GLN A 32 4.14 -16.38 6.97
N LYS A 33 2.88 -16.79 6.88
CA LYS A 33 2.20 -17.56 7.91
C LYS A 33 2.90 -18.89 8.16
N TYR A 34 3.32 -19.56 7.12
CA TYR A 34 4.12 -20.79 7.24
C TYR A 34 5.45 -20.52 7.97
N ARG A 35 6.12 -19.41 7.63
CA ARG A 35 7.40 -19.01 8.24
C ARG A 35 7.24 -18.62 9.72
N PHE A 36 6.25 -17.80 10.05
CA PHE A 36 6.07 -17.23 11.39
C PHE A 36 5.16 -18.06 12.31
N GLY A 37 4.36 -18.98 11.74
CA GLY A 37 3.44 -19.80 12.53
C GLY A 37 2.42 -18.96 13.32
N GLU A 38 2.31 -19.23 14.61
CA GLU A 38 1.37 -18.55 15.51
C GLU A 38 1.71 -17.04 15.71
N ARG A 39 2.89 -16.59 15.32
CA ARG A 39 3.29 -15.19 15.45
C ARG A 39 2.57 -14.28 14.46
N LEU A 40 2.04 -14.81 13.37
CA LEU A 40 1.35 -14.06 12.34
C LEU A 40 -0.07 -14.55 12.17
N SER A 41 -1.02 -13.61 12.21
CA SER A 41 -2.38 -13.80 11.73
C SER A 41 -2.69 -12.68 10.74
N TYR A 42 -3.58 -12.93 9.79
CA TYR A 42 -3.96 -11.91 8.82
C TYR A 42 -5.40 -12.05 8.37
N GLN A 43 -5.95 -10.94 7.88
CA GLN A 43 -7.29 -10.89 7.31
C GLN A 43 -7.30 -9.94 6.11
N ILE A 44 -7.90 -10.38 5.01
CA ILE A 44 -8.03 -9.59 3.78
C ILE A 44 -9.51 -9.39 3.51
N ASN A 45 -9.94 -8.12 3.46
CA ASN A 45 -11.31 -7.73 3.15
C ASN A 45 -11.33 -6.72 2.02
N ALA A 46 -12.07 -7.02 0.95
CA ALA A 46 -12.25 -6.11 -0.16
C ALA A 46 -13.73 -6.12 -0.58
N GLN A 47 -14.29 -4.92 -0.76
CA GLN A 47 -15.62 -4.78 -1.34
C GLN A 47 -15.62 -5.27 -2.78
N GLU A 48 -16.70 -5.92 -3.18
CA GLU A 48 -16.81 -6.55 -4.50
C GLU A 48 -16.70 -5.51 -5.64
N ASP A 49 -17.27 -4.35 -5.47
CA ASP A 49 -17.26 -3.27 -6.47
C ASP A 49 -15.89 -2.62 -6.68
N CYS A 50 -14.93 -2.87 -5.79
CA CYS A 50 -13.56 -2.38 -5.93
C CYS A 50 -12.66 -3.31 -6.74
N GLN A 51 -13.04 -4.56 -6.93
CA GLN A 51 -12.13 -5.62 -7.37
C GLN A 51 -11.65 -5.48 -8.81
N ASN A 52 -12.36 -4.74 -9.65
CA ASN A 52 -11.97 -4.50 -11.05
C ASN A 52 -11.24 -3.16 -11.26
N ILE A 53 -10.97 -2.41 -10.20
CA ILE A 53 -10.20 -1.17 -10.29
C ILE A 53 -8.73 -1.50 -10.48
N LEU A 54 -8.08 -0.79 -11.39
CA LEU A 54 -6.66 -0.96 -11.67
C LEU A 54 -5.80 -0.13 -10.72
N VAL A 55 -4.74 -0.74 -10.25
CA VAL A 55 -3.67 -0.08 -9.48
C VAL A 55 -2.34 -0.49 -10.09
N PRO A 56 -1.27 0.29 -9.89
CA PRO A 56 0.06 -0.13 -10.36
C PRO A 56 0.43 -1.48 -9.75
N LYS A 57 1.12 -2.32 -10.54
CA LYS A 57 1.53 -3.66 -10.09
C LYS A 57 2.30 -3.60 -8.78
N LEU A 58 2.00 -4.53 -7.88
CA LEU A 58 2.61 -4.71 -6.57
C LEU A 58 2.32 -3.56 -5.58
N THR A 59 1.28 -2.76 -5.82
CA THR A 59 0.90 -1.68 -4.91
C THR A 59 0.61 -2.20 -3.51
N ILE A 60 -0.37 -3.10 -3.39
CA ILE A 60 -0.78 -3.62 -2.07
C ILE A 60 0.32 -4.51 -1.49
N THR A 61 0.93 -5.35 -2.31
CA THR A 61 2.01 -6.25 -1.90
C THR A 61 3.18 -5.49 -1.27
N THR A 62 3.58 -4.35 -1.85
CA THR A 62 4.67 -3.54 -1.30
C THR A 62 4.41 -3.10 0.14
N PHE A 63 3.20 -2.62 0.43
CA PHE A 63 2.85 -2.19 1.79
C PHE A 63 2.64 -3.36 2.74
N VAL A 64 2.16 -4.50 2.24
CA VAL A 64 2.05 -5.73 3.04
C VAL A 64 3.44 -6.27 3.39
N GLU A 65 4.39 -6.26 2.46
CA GLU A 65 5.79 -6.62 2.74
C GLU A 65 6.38 -5.71 3.84
N ASN A 66 6.16 -4.42 3.75
CA ASN A 66 6.60 -3.47 4.78
C ASN A 66 5.99 -3.81 6.16
N ALA A 67 4.70 -4.14 6.21
CA ALA A 67 4.03 -4.55 7.44
C ALA A 67 4.63 -5.83 8.01
N CYS A 68 4.98 -6.81 7.17
CA CYS A 68 5.66 -8.04 7.62
C CYS A 68 7.06 -7.75 8.16
N VAL A 69 7.89 -7.05 7.41
CA VAL A 69 9.29 -6.83 7.74
C VAL A 69 9.45 -5.84 8.91
N HIS A 70 8.79 -4.71 8.83
CA HIS A 70 8.96 -3.63 9.82
C HIS A 70 7.98 -3.71 10.98
N GLY A 71 6.85 -4.40 10.80
CA GLY A 71 5.86 -4.62 11.84
C GLY A 71 6.06 -5.95 12.57
N ILE A 72 5.76 -7.05 11.91
CA ILE A 72 5.66 -8.38 12.54
C ILE A 72 7.04 -8.98 12.83
N GLU A 73 7.96 -8.96 11.87
CA GLU A 73 9.30 -9.53 12.02
C GLU A 73 10.13 -8.81 13.09
N ALA A 74 9.93 -7.50 13.23
CA ALA A 74 10.67 -6.65 14.16
C ALA A 74 10.28 -6.87 15.63
N LYS A 75 9.19 -7.59 15.91
CA LYS A 75 8.74 -7.85 17.28
C LYS A 75 8.73 -9.33 17.60
N SER A 76 8.80 -9.67 18.89
CA SER A 76 8.89 -11.03 19.37
C SER A 76 7.55 -11.67 19.77
N PHE A 77 6.46 -10.89 19.78
CA PHE A 77 5.14 -11.36 20.18
C PHE A 77 4.18 -11.42 18.99
N PRO A 78 3.09 -12.21 19.08
CA PRO A 78 2.15 -12.37 17.98
C PRO A 78 1.53 -11.07 17.50
N GLY A 79 1.26 -11.01 16.20
CA GLY A 79 0.63 -9.84 15.59
C GLY A 79 -0.26 -10.18 14.43
N TRP A 80 -1.02 -9.18 13.99
CA TRP A 80 -1.96 -9.23 12.89
C TRP A 80 -1.57 -8.29 11.77
N ILE A 81 -1.93 -8.69 10.55
CA ILE A 81 -1.96 -7.81 9.39
C ILE A 81 -3.39 -7.79 8.84
N PHE A 82 -3.94 -6.59 8.67
CA PHE A 82 -5.25 -6.38 8.06
C PHE A 82 -5.08 -5.64 6.74
N VAL A 83 -5.69 -6.15 5.70
CA VAL A 83 -5.75 -5.49 4.39
C VAL A 83 -7.22 -5.21 4.09
N ARG A 84 -7.55 -3.94 3.88
CA ARG A 84 -8.91 -3.50 3.60
C ARG A 84 -8.94 -2.66 2.34
N VAL A 85 -9.87 -2.97 1.43
CA VAL A 85 -10.12 -2.17 0.24
C VAL A 85 -11.62 -1.90 0.14
N TYR A 86 -11.99 -0.63 0.10
CA TYR A 86 -13.39 -0.22 0.11
C TYR A 86 -13.56 1.15 -0.53
N THR A 87 -14.81 1.52 -0.79
CA THR A 87 -15.16 2.86 -1.25
C THR A 87 -15.85 3.64 -0.13
N GLU A 88 -15.51 4.91 0.00
CA GLU A 88 -16.10 5.83 0.96
C GLU A 88 -16.04 7.26 0.42
N ASN A 89 -17.15 7.99 0.46
CA ASN A 89 -17.22 9.38 0.01
C ASN A 89 -16.65 9.59 -1.40
N ASP A 90 -17.06 8.77 -2.35
CA ASP A 90 -16.63 8.80 -3.75
C ASP A 90 -15.11 8.62 -3.95
N ALA A 91 -14.47 7.93 -3.03
CA ALA A 91 -13.05 7.60 -3.12
C ALA A 91 -12.82 6.10 -2.91
N LEU A 92 -11.79 5.58 -3.58
CA LEU A 92 -11.24 4.27 -3.27
C LEU A 92 -10.29 4.42 -2.09
N CYS A 93 -10.42 3.53 -1.10
CA CYS A 93 -9.56 3.48 0.08
C CYS A 93 -8.88 2.13 0.15
N MET A 94 -7.56 2.13 0.30
CA MET A 94 -6.76 0.94 0.56
C MET A 94 -6.05 1.14 1.88
N GLU A 95 -6.21 0.20 2.81
CA GLU A 95 -5.62 0.26 4.14
C GLU A 95 -4.83 -1.01 4.43
N ILE A 96 -3.62 -0.83 4.91
CA ILE A 96 -2.78 -1.93 5.40
C ILE A 96 -2.41 -1.59 6.83
N GLU A 97 -2.91 -2.39 7.78
CA GLU A 97 -2.70 -2.22 9.20
C GLU A 97 -1.94 -3.39 9.76
N ASP A 98 -0.93 -3.13 10.60
CA ASP A 98 -0.29 -4.16 11.39
C ASP A 98 -0.35 -3.81 12.87
N THR A 99 -0.33 -4.83 13.71
CA THR A 99 -0.23 -4.68 15.16
C THR A 99 1.22 -4.88 15.64
N GLY A 100 2.18 -4.50 14.81
CA GLY A 100 3.60 -4.68 15.03
C GLY A 100 4.24 -3.67 15.98
N GLY A 101 5.53 -3.42 15.75
CA GLY A 101 6.32 -2.55 16.62
C GLY A 101 5.95 -1.07 16.55
N GLY A 102 5.22 -0.65 15.53
CA GLY A 102 4.91 0.76 15.31
C GLY A 102 6.14 1.60 15.01
N MET A 103 5.98 2.91 15.14
CA MET A 103 7.03 3.88 14.87
C MET A 103 6.90 5.06 15.83
N ASP A 104 8.02 5.74 16.11
CA ASP A 104 7.98 7.01 16.81
C ASP A 104 7.51 8.14 15.87
N GLU A 105 7.19 9.28 16.44
CA GLU A 105 6.66 10.44 15.72
C GLU A 105 7.59 10.92 14.59
N ALA A 106 8.89 10.95 14.85
CA ALA A 106 9.89 11.40 13.86
C ALA A 106 9.92 10.46 12.64
N GLU A 107 9.81 9.16 12.86
CA GLU A 107 9.76 8.19 11.78
C GLU A 107 8.45 8.28 10.99
N VAL A 108 7.32 8.47 11.66
CA VAL A 108 6.01 8.69 11.02
C VAL A 108 6.09 9.91 10.10
N GLU A 109 6.59 11.04 10.59
CA GLU A 109 6.74 12.26 9.78
C GLU A 109 7.63 12.03 8.56
N ARG A 110 8.75 11.34 8.73
CA ARG A 110 9.69 11.04 7.65
C ARG A 110 9.05 10.18 6.56
N ILE A 111 8.34 9.12 6.94
CA ILE A 111 7.68 8.21 6.01
C ILE A 111 6.49 8.91 5.32
N GLN A 112 5.71 9.67 6.09
CA GLN A 112 4.60 10.46 5.57
C GLN A 112 5.06 11.43 4.48
N ASP A 113 6.18 12.11 4.73
CA ASP A 113 6.78 13.04 3.75
C ASP A 113 7.24 12.28 2.48
N ARG A 114 7.93 11.16 2.63
CA ARG A 114 8.39 10.36 1.49
C ARG A 114 7.24 9.83 0.64
N MET A 115 6.13 9.44 1.25
CA MET A 115 4.95 8.98 0.52
C MET A 115 4.28 10.12 -0.24
N ARG A 116 4.04 11.25 0.43
CA ARG A 116 3.34 12.41 -0.14
C ARG A 116 4.15 13.10 -1.24
N ASN A 117 5.46 13.15 -1.08
CA ASN A 117 6.38 13.84 -1.97
C ASN A 117 7.23 12.90 -2.82
N ALA A 118 6.77 11.64 -3.00
CA ALA A 118 7.47 10.66 -3.81
C ALA A 118 7.84 11.22 -5.20
N SER A 119 9.10 11.09 -5.57
CA SER A 119 9.65 11.65 -6.80
C SER A 119 10.72 10.74 -7.39
N LEU A 120 11.06 10.98 -8.65
CA LEU A 120 12.13 10.25 -9.33
C LEU A 120 13.49 10.42 -8.64
N LYS A 121 13.73 11.59 -8.03
CA LYS A 121 14.96 11.85 -7.28
C LYS A 121 15.09 10.91 -6.09
N MET A 122 13.99 10.66 -5.37
CA MET A 122 13.98 9.79 -4.20
C MET A 122 14.28 8.33 -4.53
N LEU A 123 14.06 7.88 -5.76
CA LEU A 123 14.38 6.51 -6.19
C LEU A 123 15.88 6.22 -6.17
N LYS A 124 16.72 7.27 -6.15
CA LYS A 124 18.18 7.14 -6.06
C LYS A 124 18.67 7.14 -4.61
N GLU A 125 17.81 7.43 -3.65
CA GLU A 125 18.14 7.44 -2.23
C GLU A 125 18.03 6.04 -1.64
N LYS A 126 18.76 5.79 -0.55
CA LYS A 126 18.72 4.50 0.14
C LYS A 126 17.45 4.38 1.01
N GLY A 127 16.94 3.17 1.08
CA GLY A 127 15.83 2.80 1.95
C GLY A 127 14.45 3.06 1.37
N ARG A 128 13.52 2.12 1.60
CA ARG A 128 12.10 2.17 1.23
C ARG A 128 11.83 2.58 -0.23
N VAL A 129 12.70 2.19 -1.16
CA VAL A 129 12.58 2.51 -2.59
C VAL A 129 11.30 1.95 -3.19
N GLY A 130 10.89 0.75 -2.78
CA GLY A 130 9.63 0.15 -3.22
C GLY A 130 8.41 0.99 -2.89
N MET A 131 8.34 1.52 -1.66
CA MET A 131 7.25 2.39 -1.21
C MET A 131 7.22 3.70 -2.02
N VAL A 132 8.36 4.35 -2.20
CA VAL A 132 8.46 5.60 -2.98
C VAL A 132 8.05 5.35 -4.43
N ASN A 133 8.54 4.27 -5.05
CA ASN A 133 8.18 3.89 -6.41
C ASN A 133 6.66 3.68 -6.54
N THR A 134 6.06 2.95 -5.62
CA THR A 134 4.62 2.69 -5.63
C THR A 134 3.82 4.00 -5.48
N CYS A 135 4.16 4.85 -4.52
CA CYS A 135 3.48 6.13 -4.32
C CYS A 135 3.62 7.05 -5.54
N LEU A 136 4.80 7.12 -6.14
CA LEU A 136 5.02 7.89 -7.35
C LEU A 136 4.13 7.40 -8.51
N ARG A 137 4.05 6.11 -8.72
CA ARG A 137 3.21 5.51 -9.77
C ARG A 137 1.72 5.79 -9.54
N ILE A 138 1.26 5.70 -8.29
CA ILE A 138 -0.12 6.05 -7.93
C ILE A 138 -0.39 7.53 -8.18
N ARG A 139 0.52 8.41 -7.80
CA ARG A 139 0.41 9.85 -8.06
C ARG A 139 0.28 10.13 -9.57
N MET A 140 1.12 9.50 -10.38
CA MET A 140 1.05 9.63 -11.84
C MET A 140 -0.27 9.12 -12.40
N MET A 141 -0.71 7.93 -11.96
CA MET A 141 -1.94 7.30 -12.42
C MET A 141 -3.19 8.11 -12.07
N THR A 142 -3.20 8.77 -10.93
CA THR A 142 -4.35 9.53 -10.41
C THR A 142 -4.25 11.03 -10.64
N GLU A 143 -3.30 11.48 -11.47
CA GLU A 143 -3.06 12.91 -11.74
C GLU A 143 -2.86 13.72 -10.46
N ASP A 144 -2.06 13.16 -9.55
CA ASP A 144 -1.67 13.80 -8.28
C ASP A 144 -2.84 14.06 -7.31
N THR A 145 -3.93 13.30 -7.44
CA THR A 145 -5.09 13.42 -6.54
C THR A 145 -5.08 12.43 -5.39
N ALA A 146 -4.15 11.46 -5.40
CA ALA A 146 -4.06 10.47 -4.33
C ALA A 146 -3.58 11.10 -3.02
N GLN A 147 -4.14 10.61 -1.92
CA GLN A 147 -3.74 10.98 -0.56
C GLN A 147 -3.11 9.78 0.12
N PHE A 148 -1.99 10.01 0.79
CA PHE A 148 -1.24 9.00 1.52
C PHE A 148 -1.16 9.38 2.99
N SER A 149 -1.36 8.40 3.87
CA SER A 149 -1.36 8.62 5.31
C SER A 149 -0.67 7.47 6.02
N VAL A 150 0.11 7.79 7.04
CA VAL A 150 0.70 6.83 7.97
C VAL A 150 0.33 7.25 9.38
N GLU A 151 -0.26 6.33 10.13
CA GLU A 151 -0.53 6.49 11.56
C GLU A 151 0.14 5.36 12.30
N ALA A 152 0.93 5.68 13.30
CA ALA A 152 1.64 4.68 14.11
C ALA A 152 1.95 5.22 15.50
N GLU A 153 1.99 4.31 16.45
CA GLU A 153 2.49 4.55 17.80
C GLU A 153 3.43 3.40 18.18
N PRO A 154 4.50 3.67 18.94
CA PRO A 154 5.39 2.60 19.39
C PRO A 154 4.61 1.47 20.10
N VAL A 155 4.93 0.23 19.74
CA VAL A 155 4.36 -1.01 20.29
C VAL A 155 2.88 -1.25 19.93
N LYS A 156 2.19 -0.31 19.28
CA LYS A 156 0.78 -0.46 18.90
C LYS A 156 0.55 -0.81 17.44
N GLY A 157 1.56 -0.64 16.60
CA GLY A 157 1.49 -0.96 15.18
C GLY A 157 1.39 0.25 14.27
N THR A 158 1.09 -0.03 13.00
CA THR A 158 1.09 0.98 11.94
C THR A 158 -0.13 0.79 11.03
N LEU A 159 -0.74 1.90 10.65
CA LEU A 159 -1.79 1.95 9.63
C LEU A 159 -1.31 2.82 8.48
N VAL A 160 -1.21 2.21 7.29
CA VAL A 160 -0.95 2.92 6.03
C VAL A 160 -2.25 3.00 5.26
N SER A 161 -2.60 4.19 4.78
CA SER A 161 -3.81 4.44 4.01
C SER A 161 -3.46 5.13 2.69
N ILE A 162 -4.06 4.64 1.62
CA ILE A 162 -3.97 5.23 0.29
C ILE A 162 -5.40 5.48 -0.18
N ARG A 163 -5.68 6.72 -0.59
CA ARG A 163 -7.01 7.13 -1.00
C ARG A 163 -6.94 7.97 -2.27
N PHE A 164 -7.80 7.69 -3.24
CA PHE A 164 -7.93 8.55 -4.42
C PHE A 164 -9.39 8.59 -4.92
N PRO A 165 -9.79 9.71 -5.58
CA PRO A 165 -11.15 9.86 -6.07
C PRO A 165 -11.55 8.78 -7.08
N LEU A 166 -12.78 8.26 -7.00
CA LEU A 166 -13.29 7.27 -7.94
C LEU A 166 -13.33 7.77 -9.38
N ASN A 167 -13.48 9.08 -9.61
CA ASN A 167 -13.43 9.65 -10.95
C ASN A 167 -12.02 9.60 -11.58
N LYS A 168 -11.00 9.28 -10.80
CA LYS A 168 -9.63 9.00 -11.26
C LYS A 168 -9.32 7.51 -11.34
N ALA A 169 -10.25 6.65 -10.92
CA ALA A 169 -10.09 5.21 -11.01
C ALA A 169 -10.20 4.73 -12.46
N ILE A 170 -9.34 3.79 -12.82
CA ILE A 170 -9.36 3.09 -14.09
C ILE A 170 -9.89 1.70 -13.82
N ARG A 171 -10.90 1.26 -14.56
CA ARG A 171 -11.47 -0.07 -14.38
C ARG A 171 -11.04 -0.99 -15.51
N ALA A 172 -10.81 -2.26 -15.19
CA ALA A 172 -10.62 -3.30 -16.20
C ALA A 172 -11.95 -3.56 -16.91
N GLU A 173 -11.89 -3.82 -18.23
CA GLU A 173 -13.04 -4.20 -19.06
C GLU A 173 -13.49 -5.64 -18.79
#